data_5ac9db0c2bac785b6ef1a7f09db0c6f3
#
_entry.id   5ac9db0c2bac785b6ef1a7f09db0c6f3
#
_cell.length_a   1.000
_cell.length_b   1.000
_cell.length_c   1.000
_cell.angle_alpha   90.00
_cell.angle_beta   90.00
_cell.angle_gamma   90.00
#
_symmetry.space_group_name_H-M   'P 1'
#
loop_
_entity.id
_entity.type
_entity.pdbx_description
1 polymer ?
#
loop_
_entity_poly.entity_id
_entity_poly.type
_entity_poly.pdbx_seq_one_letter_code
_entity_poly.pdbx_strand_id
1 'polypeptide(L)'
;PILLSCYLLSFIRSIADFGTPVVIGGRFETVSTEIYMQVIGYSRLDKSAALNVLLLVPTIIVFVLYRYLMKKNEKVIDGNSNKTIEAGNTFRLRGMSAIVVWLGAGFFFVMMALEYGSIFLNSFSRNLRGKITFTTMYLKALLERDMDTFVRSVEYALIVAIVGSVIGMLLSYYIERRKIKLGGVLDFIITLPYMLPGSCFGIGYILAFNHSPLKFTGTAAIVVLNMIYKQMS
;
A
#
# COMPACT_ATOMS: atom_id res chain seq x y z
N PRO A 1 5.12 23.41 1.12
CA PRO A 1 5.77 22.21 1.68
C PRO A 1 4.83 21.01 1.71
N ILE A 2 3.59 21.15 2.23
CA ILE A 2 2.60 20.07 2.36
C ILE A 2 2.26 19.45 1.00
N LEU A 3 1.96 20.27 -0.03
CA LEU A 3 1.68 19.79 -1.39
C LEU A 3 2.83 18.94 -1.96
N LEU A 4 4.07 19.37 -1.73
CA LEU A 4 5.24 18.62 -2.18
C LEU A 4 5.38 17.26 -1.47
N SER A 5 5.10 17.22 -0.17
CA SER A 5 5.08 15.96 0.59
C SER A 5 3.99 15.00 0.07
N CYS A 6 2.78 15.50 -0.22
CA CYS A 6 1.71 14.72 -0.82
C CYS A 6 2.11 14.19 -2.21
N TYR A 7 2.75 15.02 -3.05
CA TYR A 7 3.23 14.63 -4.36
C TYR A 7 4.27 13.50 -4.28
N LEU A 8 5.27 13.64 -3.40
CA LEU A 8 6.30 12.62 -3.20
C LEU A 8 5.72 11.29 -2.70
N LEU A 9 4.76 11.36 -1.77
CA LEU A 9 4.07 10.18 -1.27
C LEU A 9 3.25 9.48 -2.38
N SER A 10 2.52 10.25 -3.18
CA SER A 10 1.77 9.73 -4.32
C SER A 10 2.70 9.10 -5.35
N PHE A 11 3.85 9.71 -5.62
CA PHE A 11 4.87 9.14 -6.51
C PHE A 11 5.37 7.78 -6.02
N ILE A 12 5.74 7.67 -4.73
CA ILE A 12 6.19 6.40 -4.14
C ILE A 12 5.11 5.32 -4.28
N ARG A 13 3.87 5.65 -3.97
CA ARG A 13 2.75 4.71 -4.08
C ARG A 13 2.47 4.29 -5.52
N SER A 14 2.52 5.24 -6.46
CA SER A 14 2.27 4.96 -7.87
C SER A 14 3.34 4.05 -8.49
N ILE A 15 4.63 4.28 -8.19
CA ILE A 15 5.72 3.46 -8.73
C ILE A 15 5.72 2.04 -8.12
N ALA A 16 5.19 1.90 -6.90
CA ALA A 16 5.08 0.63 -6.20
C ALA A 16 3.83 -0.19 -6.60
N ASP A 17 2.86 0.43 -7.28
CA ASP A 17 1.64 -0.26 -7.69
C ASP A 17 1.94 -1.22 -8.85
N PHE A 18 1.63 -2.49 -8.64
CA PHE A 18 1.70 -3.52 -9.67
C PHE A 18 0.32 -4.12 -9.99
N GLY A 19 -0.60 -4.08 -9.00
CA GLY A 19 -1.89 -4.74 -9.12
C GLY A 19 -2.75 -4.16 -10.24
N THR A 20 -2.91 -2.86 -10.24
CA THR A 20 -3.68 -2.16 -11.27
C THR A 20 -3.10 -2.33 -12.67
N PRO A 21 -1.80 -2.05 -12.91
CA PRO A 21 -1.21 -2.24 -14.24
C PRO A 21 -1.22 -3.70 -14.74
N VAL A 22 -1.10 -4.69 -13.87
CA VAL A 22 -1.19 -6.11 -14.27
C VAL A 22 -2.55 -6.44 -14.86
N VAL A 23 -3.62 -5.88 -14.30
CA VAL A 23 -4.99 -6.21 -14.70
C VAL A 23 -5.44 -5.40 -15.92
N ILE A 24 -5.16 -4.09 -15.94
CA ILE A 24 -5.71 -3.19 -16.98
C ILE A 24 -4.69 -2.74 -18.00
N GLY A 25 -3.38 -2.92 -17.75
CA GLY A 25 -2.31 -2.37 -18.57
C GLY A 25 -2.19 -2.98 -19.98
N GLY A 26 -2.65 -4.22 -20.19
CA GLY A 26 -2.56 -4.91 -21.46
C GLY A 26 -1.11 -5.00 -21.96
N ARG A 27 -0.75 -4.21 -22.98
CA ARG A 27 0.61 -4.15 -23.55
C ARG A 27 1.51 -3.08 -22.88
N PHE A 28 0.93 -2.24 -22.01
CA PHE A 28 1.68 -1.19 -21.31
C PHE A 28 2.18 -1.74 -19.97
N GLU A 29 3.41 -2.23 -19.97
CA GLU A 29 4.03 -2.82 -18.79
C GLU A 29 4.76 -1.76 -17.97
N THR A 30 4.58 -1.80 -16.67
CA THR A 30 5.37 -1.02 -15.71
C THR A 30 6.50 -1.89 -15.16
N VAL A 31 7.54 -1.28 -14.57
CA VAL A 31 8.64 -2.03 -13.95
C VAL A 31 8.10 -2.98 -12.87
N SER A 32 7.11 -2.55 -12.10
CA SER A 32 6.46 -3.38 -11.06
C SER A 32 5.73 -4.58 -11.66
N THR A 33 5.07 -4.41 -12.82
CA THR A 33 4.43 -5.50 -13.56
C THR A 33 5.45 -6.48 -14.12
N GLU A 34 6.52 -5.97 -14.71
CA GLU A 34 7.60 -6.79 -15.27
C GLU A 34 8.28 -7.64 -14.18
N ILE A 35 8.54 -7.06 -12.99
CA ILE A 35 9.03 -7.79 -11.82
C ILE A 35 8.12 -8.98 -11.49
N TYR A 36 6.81 -8.76 -11.44
CA TYR A 36 5.84 -9.82 -11.16
C TYR A 36 5.85 -10.90 -12.25
N MET A 37 5.85 -10.52 -13.52
CA MET A 37 5.89 -11.45 -14.64
C MET A 37 7.18 -12.26 -14.70
N GLN A 38 8.33 -11.68 -14.33
CA GLN A 38 9.60 -12.41 -14.27
C GLN A 38 9.57 -13.51 -13.19
N VAL A 39 8.88 -13.28 -12.05
CA VAL A 39 8.74 -14.30 -11.00
C VAL A 39 7.73 -15.37 -11.39
N ILE A 40 6.49 -14.96 -11.67
CA ILE A 40 5.35 -15.89 -11.84
C ILE A 40 5.30 -16.48 -13.26
N GLY A 41 5.56 -15.64 -14.28
CA GLY A 41 5.48 -16.07 -15.67
C GLY A 41 6.72 -16.81 -16.16
N TYR A 42 7.90 -16.34 -15.78
CA TYR A 42 9.17 -16.86 -16.32
C TYR A 42 10.05 -17.59 -15.30
N SER A 43 9.69 -17.58 -14.02
CA SER A 43 10.48 -18.17 -12.93
C SER A 43 11.93 -17.69 -12.84
N ARG A 44 12.18 -16.44 -13.26
CA ARG A 44 13.51 -15.80 -13.29
C ARG A 44 13.70 -14.87 -12.11
N LEU A 45 14.09 -15.42 -10.97
CA LEU A 45 14.30 -14.66 -9.74
C LEU A 45 15.48 -13.67 -9.84
N ASP A 46 16.53 -14.05 -10.55
CA ASP A 46 17.72 -13.21 -10.81
C ASP A 46 17.37 -11.90 -11.51
N LYS A 47 16.63 -11.98 -12.61
CA LYS A 47 16.18 -10.83 -13.38
C LYS A 47 15.19 -9.97 -12.60
N SER A 48 14.29 -10.60 -11.89
CA SER A 48 13.34 -9.92 -11.03
C SER A 48 14.03 -9.18 -9.88
N ALA A 49 15.07 -9.76 -9.27
CA ALA A 49 15.86 -9.10 -8.24
C ALA A 49 16.59 -7.86 -8.79
N ALA A 50 17.18 -7.95 -9.99
CA ALA A 50 17.83 -6.80 -10.64
C ALA A 50 16.83 -5.66 -10.93
N LEU A 51 15.64 -5.98 -11.45
CA LEU A 51 14.58 -4.99 -11.68
C LEU A 51 14.08 -4.35 -10.37
N ASN A 52 14.00 -5.13 -9.28
CA ASN A 52 13.67 -4.59 -7.96
C ASN A 52 14.71 -3.59 -7.46
N VAL A 53 16.01 -3.87 -7.63
CA VAL A 53 17.07 -2.91 -7.29
C VAL A 53 16.91 -1.62 -8.09
N LEU A 54 16.62 -1.71 -9.39
CA LEU A 54 16.37 -0.56 -10.24
C LEU A 54 15.18 0.29 -9.74
N LEU A 55 14.12 -0.35 -9.25
CA LEU A 55 12.94 0.31 -8.71
C LEU A 55 13.17 0.88 -7.31
N LEU A 56 14.00 0.21 -6.49
CA LEU A 56 14.34 0.66 -5.14
C LEU A 56 15.11 1.98 -5.13
N VAL A 57 16.03 2.19 -6.07
CA VAL A 57 16.88 3.38 -6.09
C VAL A 57 16.05 4.69 -6.12
N PRO A 58 15.17 4.92 -7.11
CA PRO A 58 14.35 6.14 -7.12
C PRO A 58 13.40 6.21 -5.91
N THR A 59 12.87 5.08 -5.46
CA THR A 59 11.95 5.04 -4.31
C THR A 59 12.65 5.49 -3.04
N ILE A 60 13.86 5.02 -2.75
CA ILE A 60 14.66 5.42 -1.58
C ILE A 60 15.03 6.91 -1.65
N ILE A 61 15.44 7.41 -2.82
CA ILE A 61 15.81 8.83 -3.00
C ILE A 61 14.60 9.71 -2.68
N VAL A 62 13.45 9.41 -3.27
CA VAL A 62 12.21 10.17 -3.05
C VAL A 62 11.74 10.06 -1.59
N PHE A 63 11.93 8.90 -0.95
CA PHE A 63 11.62 8.72 0.45
C PHE A 63 12.48 9.57 1.39
N VAL A 64 13.78 9.56 1.21
CA VAL A 64 14.69 10.38 2.01
C VAL A 64 14.31 11.86 1.87
N LEU A 65 13.98 12.30 0.66
CA LEU A 65 13.51 13.66 0.41
C LEU A 65 12.16 13.92 1.12
N TYR A 66 11.23 13.01 1.05
CA TYR A 66 9.94 13.08 1.76
C TYR A 66 10.14 13.24 3.27
N ARG A 67 10.96 12.37 3.90
CA ARG A 67 11.27 12.46 5.34
C ARG A 67 11.95 13.77 5.73
N TYR A 68 12.87 14.23 4.90
CA TYR A 68 13.53 15.51 5.14
C TYR A 68 12.51 16.67 5.17
N LEU A 69 11.58 16.68 4.20
CA LEU A 69 10.53 17.70 4.13
C LEU A 69 9.54 17.58 5.29
N MET A 70 9.15 16.37 5.68
CA MET A 70 8.23 16.17 6.82
C MET A 70 8.84 16.69 8.12
N LYS A 71 10.09 16.34 8.45
CA LYS A 71 10.79 16.89 9.62
C LYS A 71 10.91 18.41 9.62
N LYS A 72 11.07 19.01 8.45
CA LYS A 72 11.09 20.46 8.31
C LYS A 72 9.72 21.08 8.55
N ASN A 73 8.65 20.42 8.11
CA ASN A 73 7.27 20.87 8.30
C ASN A 73 6.82 20.74 9.77
N GLU A 74 7.16 19.68 10.47
CA GLU A 74 6.87 19.51 11.91
C GLU A 74 7.41 20.69 12.73
N LYS A 75 8.65 21.09 12.50
CA LYS A 75 9.26 22.26 13.18
C LYS A 75 8.51 23.56 12.91
N VAL A 76 7.90 23.71 11.74
CA VAL A 76 7.13 24.90 11.37
C VAL A 76 5.73 24.84 12.01
N ILE A 77 5.14 23.67 12.13
CA ILE A 77 3.82 23.47 12.75
C ILE A 77 3.94 23.67 14.27
N ASP A 78 4.93 23.08 14.93
CA ASP A 78 5.17 23.27 16.37
C ASP A 78 5.48 24.71 16.74
N GLY A 79 6.25 25.42 15.91
CA GLY A 79 6.54 26.85 16.12
C GLY A 79 5.33 27.78 15.93
N ASN A 80 4.29 27.35 15.21
CA ASN A 80 3.07 28.13 14.94
C ASN A 80 1.82 27.62 15.67
N SER A 81 1.92 26.53 16.41
CA SER A 81 0.77 25.84 17.05
C SER A 81 -0.04 26.78 17.96
N ASN A 82 0.62 27.68 18.67
CA ASN A 82 -0.06 28.62 19.54
C ASN A 82 -0.77 29.78 18.81
N LYS A 83 -0.46 30.02 17.53
CA LYS A 83 -1.11 31.09 16.74
C LYS A 83 -2.26 30.57 15.86
N THR A 84 -2.30 29.31 15.57
CA THR A 84 -3.30 28.73 14.64
C THR A 84 -4.58 28.28 15.34
N ILE A 85 -4.53 28.04 16.65
CA ILE A 85 -5.71 27.64 17.44
C ILE A 85 -6.65 28.83 17.67
N GLU A 86 -6.13 30.10 17.72
CA GLU A 86 -6.95 31.30 17.90
C GLU A 86 -7.55 31.87 16.60
N ALA A 87 -6.97 31.55 15.46
CA ALA A 87 -7.51 31.93 14.16
C ALA A 87 -8.45 30.86 13.63
N GLY A 88 -9.68 30.81 14.09
CA GLY A 88 -10.79 30.07 13.49
C GLY A 88 -11.10 30.53 12.05
N ASN A 89 -10.09 30.70 11.23
CA ASN A 89 -10.21 31.00 9.82
C ASN A 89 -10.64 29.73 9.08
N THR A 90 -11.92 29.44 9.16
CA THR A 90 -12.52 28.49 8.21
C THR A 90 -12.29 29.05 6.81
N PHE A 91 -11.34 28.47 6.09
CA PHE A 91 -11.08 28.79 4.69
C PHE A 91 -12.34 28.45 3.89
N ARG A 92 -13.22 29.46 3.70
CA ARG A 92 -14.42 29.28 2.86
C ARG A 92 -14.00 29.40 1.40
N LEU A 93 -14.01 28.27 0.71
CA LEU A 93 -13.90 28.27 -0.74
C LEU A 93 -15.01 29.16 -1.34
N ARG A 94 -14.65 30.17 -2.10
CA ARG A 94 -15.58 31.11 -2.73
C ARG A 94 -15.24 31.34 -4.19
N GLY A 95 -16.26 31.46 -5.04
CA GLY A 95 -16.05 31.73 -6.47
C GLY A 95 -15.47 30.54 -7.25
N MET A 96 -14.60 30.83 -8.22
CA MET A 96 -14.02 29.87 -9.15
C MET A 96 -13.29 28.71 -8.45
N SER A 97 -12.59 28.98 -7.34
CA SER A 97 -11.89 27.94 -6.58
C SER A 97 -12.83 26.90 -5.97
N ALA A 98 -14.00 27.32 -5.51
CA ALA A 98 -15.01 26.40 -5.01
C ALA A 98 -15.54 25.49 -6.14
N ILE A 99 -15.80 26.07 -7.30
CA ILE A 99 -16.28 25.32 -8.47
C ILE A 99 -15.26 24.25 -8.88
N VAL A 100 -13.98 24.61 -9.02
CA VAL A 100 -12.91 23.67 -9.39
C VAL A 100 -12.79 22.51 -8.40
N VAL A 101 -12.83 22.82 -7.09
CA VAL A 101 -12.74 21.77 -6.05
C VAL A 101 -13.97 20.87 -6.07
N TRP A 102 -15.18 21.41 -6.22
CA TRP A 102 -16.40 20.61 -6.29
C TRP A 102 -16.48 19.76 -7.56
N LEU A 103 -16.05 20.29 -8.70
CA LEU A 103 -15.98 19.53 -9.94
C LEU A 103 -14.94 18.39 -9.83
N GLY A 104 -13.76 18.66 -9.27
CA GLY A 104 -12.74 17.65 -9.02
C GLY A 104 -13.22 16.56 -8.07
N ALA A 105 -13.84 16.93 -6.95
CA ALA A 105 -14.41 15.98 -6.00
C ALA A 105 -15.56 15.18 -6.61
N GLY A 106 -16.45 15.84 -7.38
CA GLY A 106 -17.55 15.18 -8.07
C GLY A 106 -17.06 14.17 -9.12
N PHE A 107 -16.06 14.55 -9.92
CA PHE A 107 -15.43 13.65 -10.88
C PHE A 107 -14.83 12.42 -10.20
N PHE A 108 -14.06 12.64 -9.11
CA PHE A 108 -13.48 11.56 -8.33
C PHE A 108 -14.56 10.63 -7.76
N PHE A 109 -15.62 11.19 -7.19
CA PHE A 109 -16.73 10.42 -6.66
C PHE A 109 -17.42 9.57 -7.74
N VAL A 110 -17.68 10.15 -8.92
CA VAL A 110 -18.28 9.42 -10.06
C VAL A 110 -17.37 8.27 -10.51
N MET A 111 -16.05 8.50 -10.64
CA MET A 111 -15.11 7.45 -10.99
C MET A 111 -15.12 6.30 -9.98
N MET A 112 -15.06 6.61 -8.68
CA MET A 112 -15.15 5.61 -7.62
C MET A 112 -16.50 4.86 -7.64
N ALA A 113 -17.59 5.57 -7.85
CA ALA A 113 -18.92 4.96 -7.92
C ALA A 113 -19.05 4.01 -9.12
N LEU A 114 -18.51 4.38 -10.28
CA LEU A 114 -18.49 3.52 -11.46
C LEU A 114 -17.63 2.27 -11.25
N GLU A 115 -16.45 2.42 -10.62
CA GLU A 115 -15.55 1.32 -10.33
C GLU A 115 -16.18 0.31 -9.39
N TYR A 116 -16.59 0.73 -8.19
CA TYR A 116 -17.24 -0.16 -7.22
C TYR A 116 -18.59 -0.66 -7.69
N GLY A 117 -19.37 0.20 -8.35
CA GLY A 117 -20.66 -0.18 -8.94
C GLY A 117 -20.51 -1.28 -10.00
N SER A 118 -19.49 -1.18 -10.86
CA SER A 118 -19.23 -2.20 -11.86
C SER A 118 -18.81 -3.54 -11.23
N ILE A 119 -17.97 -3.53 -10.20
CA ILE A 119 -17.58 -4.74 -9.47
C ILE A 119 -18.82 -5.39 -8.85
N PHE A 120 -19.66 -4.60 -8.16
CA PHE A 120 -20.87 -5.10 -7.54
C PHE A 120 -21.86 -5.69 -8.56
N LEU A 121 -22.14 -4.96 -9.64
CA LEU A 121 -23.04 -5.41 -10.70
C LEU A 121 -22.53 -6.67 -11.40
N ASN A 122 -21.23 -6.75 -11.69
CA ASN A 122 -20.65 -7.94 -12.33
C ASN A 122 -20.65 -9.16 -11.42
N SER A 123 -20.61 -9.00 -10.10
CA SER A 123 -20.73 -10.11 -9.15
C SER A 123 -22.07 -10.82 -9.22
N PHE A 124 -23.12 -10.10 -9.63
CA PHE A 124 -24.49 -10.62 -9.78
C PHE A 124 -24.93 -10.79 -11.24
N SER A 125 -24.05 -10.59 -12.21
CA SER A 125 -24.40 -10.67 -13.61
C SER A 125 -23.52 -11.67 -14.35
N ARG A 126 -24.16 -12.40 -15.29
CA ARG A 126 -23.48 -13.29 -16.23
C ARG A 126 -23.75 -12.82 -17.64
N ASN A 127 -22.69 -12.57 -18.38
CA ASN A 127 -22.79 -12.22 -19.79
C ASN A 127 -22.63 -13.50 -20.64
N LEU A 128 -23.73 -13.96 -21.22
CA LEU A 128 -23.77 -15.08 -22.16
C LEU A 128 -24.16 -14.56 -23.54
N ARG A 129 -23.23 -14.56 -24.48
CA ARG A 129 -23.44 -14.16 -25.88
C ARG A 129 -24.14 -12.80 -26.04
N GLY A 130 -23.71 -11.80 -25.22
CA GLY A 130 -24.27 -10.44 -25.27
C GLY A 130 -25.57 -10.24 -24.48
N LYS A 131 -26.12 -11.28 -23.84
CA LYS A 131 -27.26 -11.15 -22.92
C LYS A 131 -26.76 -11.15 -21.47
N ILE A 132 -27.03 -10.05 -20.76
CA ILE A 132 -26.72 -9.93 -19.33
C ILE A 132 -27.89 -10.55 -18.57
N THR A 133 -27.64 -11.59 -17.81
CA THR A 133 -28.60 -12.26 -16.94
C THR A 133 -28.20 -12.14 -15.49
N PHE A 134 -29.15 -11.86 -14.62
CA PHE A 134 -28.90 -11.86 -13.17
C PHE A 134 -28.62 -13.30 -12.68
N THR A 135 -27.57 -13.47 -11.89
CA THR A 135 -27.20 -14.78 -11.34
C THR A 135 -26.47 -14.64 -10.00
N THR A 136 -26.70 -15.57 -9.11
CA THR A 136 -25.98 -15.72 -7.85
C THR A 136 -24.93 -16.85 -7.90
N MET A 137 -24.69 -17.40 -9.10
CA MET A 137 -23.83 -18.58 -9.28
C MET A 137 -22.39 -18.34 -8.78
N TYR A 138 -21.86 -17.13 -9.00
CA TYR A 138 -20.51 -16.78 -8.55
C TYR A 138 -20.41 -16.73 -7.02
N LEU A 139 -21.43 -16.19 -6.35
CA LEU A 139 -21.48 -16.18 -4.88
C LEU A 139 -21.63 -17.58 -4.30
N LYS A 140 -22.44 -18.44 -4.92
CA LYS A 140 -22.55 -19.84 -4.50
C LYS A 140 -21.24 -20.59 -4.69
N ALA A 141 -20.58 -20.41 -5.84
CA ALA A 141 -19.28 -21.04 -6.09
C ALA A 141 -18.21 -20.56 -5.06
N LEU A 142 -18.21 -19.30 -4.68
CA LEU A 142 -17.33 -18.76 -3.65
C LEU A 142 -17.61 -19.39 -2.28
N LEU A 143 -18.89 -19.49 -1.89
CA LEU A 143 -19.29 -20.11 -0.63
C LEU A 143 -18.95 -21.62 -0.56
N GLU A 144 -19.00 -22.33 -1.69
CA GLU A 144 -18.76 -23.76 -1.75
C GLU A 144 -17.29 -24.12 -1.89
N ARG A 145 -16.47 -23.29 -2.53
CA ARG A 145 -15.07 -23.62 -2.90
C ARG A 145 -14.00 -22.78 -2.23
N ASP A 146 -14.29 -21.49 -2.01
CA ASP A 146 -13.27 -20.52 -1.63
C ASP A 146 -13.44 -19.96 -0.21
N MET A 147 -14.45 -20.48 0.54
CA MET A 147 -14.73 -20.01 1.90
C MET A 147 -13.54 -20.26 2.85
N ASP A 148 -12.82 -21.35 2.70
CA ASP A 148 -11.63 -21.63 3.49
C ASP A 148 -10.53 -20.59 3.29
N THR A 149 -10.39 -20.08 2.07
CA THR A 149 -9.41 -19.03 1.74
C THR A 149 -9.84 -17.70 2.35
N PHE A 150 -11.14 -17.42 2.34
CA PHE A 150 -11.69 -16.22 2.98
C PHE A 150 -11.49 -16.25 4.50
N VAL A 151 -11.88 -17.35 5.16
CA VAL A 151 -11.71 -17.54 6.61
C VAL A 151 -10.23 -17.40 7.00
N ARG A 152 -9.33 -18.05 6.28
CA ARG A 152 -7.88 -17.94 6.49
C ARG A 152 -7.38 -16.51 6.37
N SER A 153 -7.89 -15.76 5.40
CA SER A 153 -7.52 -14.34 5.22
C SER A 153 -7.97 -13.49 6.40
N VAL A 154 -9.18 -13.74 6.94
CA VAL A 154 -9.70 -13.05 8.13
C VAL A 154 -8.90 -13.43 9.37
N GLU A 155 -8.58 -14.71 9.56
CA GLU A 155 -7.73 -15.18 10.68
C GLU A 155 -6.36 -14.50 10.68
N TYR A 156 -5.69 -14.45 9.52
CA TYR A 156 -4.39 -13.77 9.41
C TYR A 156 -4.53 -12.28 9.67
N ALA A 157 -5.57 -11.62 9.17
CA ALA A 157 -5.82 -10.21 9.43
C ALA A 157 -6.05 -9.94 10.93
N LEU A 158 -6.78 -10.79 11.64
CA LEU A 158 -6.98 -10.67 13.10
C LEU A 158 -5.68 -10.85 13.89
N ILE A 159 -4.87 -11.86 13.54
CA ILE A 159 -3.57 -12.08 14.18
C ILE A 159 -2.67 -10.85 13.95
N VAL A 160 -2.60 -10.36 12.71
CA VAL A 160 -1.80 -9.18 12.35
C VAL A 160 -2.29 -7.93 13.07
N ALA A 161 -3.60 -7.73 13.17
CA ALA A 161 -4.18 -6.59 13.87
C ALA A 161 -3.80 -6.58 15.36
N ILE A 162 -3.91 -7.71 16.04
CA ILE A 162 -3.57 -7.82 17.48
C ILE A 162 -2.06 -7.68 17.67
N VAL A 163 -1.27 -8.52 17.02
CA VAL A 163 0.18 -8.56 17.23
C VAL A 163 0.85 -7.30 16.71
N GLY A 164 0.46 -6.83 15.52
CA GLY A 164 1.02 -5.62 14.90
C GLY A 164 0.71 -4.36 15.72
N SER A 165 -0.51 -4.22 16.27
CA SER A 165 -0.85 -3.06 17.10
C SER A 165 -0.08 -3.05 18.43
N VAL A 166 0.09 -4.20 19.08
CA VAL A 166 0.89 -4.30 20.32
C VAL A 166 2.35 -3.94 20.05
N ILE A 167 2.95 -4.53 19.01
CA ILE A 167 4.35 -4.24 18.66
C ILE A 167 4.51 -2.78 18.24
N GLY A 168 3.62 -2.25 17.39
CA GLY A 168 3.64 -0.85 16.95
C GLY A 168 3.54 0.12 18.12
N MET A 169 2.63 -0.14 19.08
CA MET A 169 2.50 0.67 20.29
C MET A 169 3.79 0.63 21.14
N LEU A 170 4.37 -0.54 21.34
CA LEU A 170 5.63 -0.68 22.09
C LEU A 170 6.78 0.09 21.42
N LEU A 171 6.93 -0.06 20.09
CA LEU A 171 7.98 0.61 19.35
C LEU A 171 7.81 2.13 19.39
N SER A 172 6.61 2.65 19.16
CA SER A 172 6.29 4.07 19.27
C SER A 172 6.59 4.60 20.68
N TYR A 173 6.21 3.86 21.74
CA TYR A 173 6.51 4.22 23.12
C TYR A 173 8.02 4.32 23.37
N TYR A 174 8.81 3.35 22.92
CA TYR A 174 10.26 3.38 23.13
C TYR A 174 10.94 4.47 22.31
N ILE A 175 10.52 4.71 21.09
CA ILE A 175 11.10 5.73 20.20
C ILE A 175 10.76 7.14 20.71
N GLU A 176 9.49 7.41 20.96
CA GLU A 176 8.99 8.76 21.25
C GLU A 176 9.10 9.16 22.72
N ARG A 177 8.68 8.27 23.62
CA ARG A 177 8.65 8.55 25.08
C ARG A 177 10.00 8.30 25.74
N ARG A 178 10.61 7.16 25.47
CA ARG A 178 11.90 6.78 26.07
C ARG A 178 13.10 7.38 25.36
N LYS A 179 12.93 7.91 24.14
CA LYS A 179 13.97 8.57 23.34
C LYS A 179 15.28 7.78 23.32
N ILE A 180 15.18 6.49 23.00
CA ILE A 180 16.36 5.61 22.95
C ILE A 180 17.39 6.14 21.95
N LYS A 181 18.67 5.93 22.23
CA LYS A 181 19.80 6.46 21.43
C LYS A 181 19.72 6.12 19.93
N LEU A 182 19.12 4.98 19.57
CA LEU A 182 18.94 4.51 18.20
C LEU A 182 17.51 4.73 17.68
N GLY A 183 16.67 5.52 18.35
CA GLY A 183 15.27 5.73 17.99
C GLY A 183 15.08 6.18 16.54
N GLY A 184 15.92 7.08 16.04
CA GLY A 184 15.85 7.54 14.65
C GLY A 184 16.20 6.46 13.60
N VAL A 185 17.08 5.52 13.93
CA VAL A 185 17.41 4.39 13.06
C VAL A 185 16.28 3.37 13.06
N LEU A 186 15.73 3.06 14.24
CA LEU A 186 14.57 2.16 14.36
C LEU A 186 13.36 2.72 13.64
N ASP A 187 13.04 4.00 13.81
CA ASP A 187 11.96 4.68 13.10
C ASP A 187 12.16 4.61 11.58
N PHE A 188 13.40 4.78 11.10
CA PHE A 188 13.71 4.59 9.68
C PHE A 188 13.43 3.15 9.21
N ILE A 189 13.91 2.14 9.94
CA ILE A 189 13.74 0.72 9.59
C ILE A 189 12.25 0.32 9.60
N ILE A 190 11.48 0.80 10.58
CA ILE A 190 10.05 0.50 10.70
C ILE A 190 9.27 1.16 9.56
N THR A 191 9.66 2.34 9.12
CA THR A 191 8.97 3.06 8.05
C THR A 191 9.31 2.54 6.64
N LEU A 192 10.43 1.81 6.47
CA LEU A 192 10.83 1.24 5.18
C LEU A 192 9.74 0.40 4.49
N PRO A 193 9.04 -0.51 5.19
CA PRO A 193 8.05 -1.39 4.54
C PRO A 193 6.88 -0.64 3.90
N TYR A 194 6.54 0.53 4.42
CA TYR A 194 5.48 1.36 3.86
C TYR A 194 5.77 1.86 2.44
N MET A 195 7.04 1.96 2.10
CA MET A 195 7.51 2.58 0.86
C MET A 195 7.99 1.59 -0.17
N LEU A 196 8.43 0.42 0.30
CA LEU A 196 8.94 -0.59 -0.60
C LEU A 196 7.78 -1.32 -1.28
N PRO A 197 7.88 -1.58 -2.61
CA PRO A 197 6.91 -2.41 -3.30
C PRO A 197 6.80 -3.80 -2.67
N GLY A 198 5.57 -4.35 -2.61
CA GLY A 198 5.35 -5.68 -2.06
C GLY A 198 6.15 -6.77 -2.77
N SER A 199 6.43 -6.60 -4.05
CA SER A 199 7.28 -7.49 -4.84
C SER A 199 8.71 -7.59 -4.31
N CYS A 200 9.28 -6.49 -3.78
CA CYS A 200 10.62 -6.50 -3.18
C CYS A 200 10.67 -7.41 -1.95
N PHE A 201 9.65 -7.34 -1.09
CA PHE A 201 9.56 -8.23 0.07
C PHE A 201 9.38 -9.68 -0.35
N GLY A 202 8.47 -9.96 -1.29
CA GLY A 202 8.22 -11.31 -1.78
C GLY A 202 9.47 -11.98 -2.31
N ILE A 203 10.21 -11.29 -3.18
CA ILE A 203 11.45 -11.80 -3.76
C ILE A 203 12.55 -11.90 -2.70
N GLY A 204 12.70 -10.89 -1.84
CA GLY A 204 13.64 -10.92 -0.73
C GLY A 204 13.43 -12.12 0.20
N TYR A 205 12.18 -12.42 0.53
CA TYR A 205 11.84 -13.59 1.34
C TYR A 205 12.10 -14.92 0.62
N ILE A 206 11.80 -15.01 -0.68
CA ILE A 206 12.13 -16.21 -1.46
C ILE A 206 13.65 -16.42 -1.46
N LEU A 207 14.42 -15.40 -1.76
CA LEU A 207 15.88 -15.50 -1.82
C LEU A 207 16.50 -15.82 -0.44
N ALA A 208 15.96 -15.25 0.64
CA ALA A 208 16.50 -15.44 1.99
C ALA A 208 16.04 -16.75 2.65
N PHE A 209 14.80 -17.18 2.40
CA PHE A 209 14.15 -18.25 3.17
C PHE A 209 13.72 -19.46 2.33
N ASN A 210 14.19 -19.58 1.10
CA ASN A 210 13.90 -20.75 0.26
C ASN A 210 14.90 -21.92 0.45
N HIS A 211 16.01 -21.67 1.14
CA HIS A 211 17.09 -22.65 1.33
C HIS A 211 17.27 -23.02 2.80
N SER A 212 17.83 -24.24 3.03
CA SER A 212 18.21 -24.68 4.37
C SER A 212 19.25 -23.75 5.02
N PRO A 213 19.21 -23.45 6.35
CA PRO A 213 18.41 -24.15 7.37
C PRO A 213 17.01 -23.57 7.61
N LEU A 214 16.67 -22.39 7.10
CA LEU A 214 15.43 -21.66 7.41
C LEU A 214 14.45 -21.70 6.23
N LYS A 215 13.79 -22.82 6.02
CA LYS A 215 12.76 -22.94 4.98
C LYS A 215 11.41 -22.41 5.45
N PHE A 216 11.19 -21.11 5.33
CA PHE A 216 9.89 -20.48 5.65
C PHE A 216 9.03 -20.18 4.43
N THR A 217 9.61 -20.22 3.23
CA THR A 217 8.85 -19.95 1.98
C THR A 217 7.71 -20.95 1.83
N GLY A 218 6.52 -20.44 1.49
CA GLY A 218 5.29 -21.26 1.35
C GLY A 218 4.56 -21.55 2.67
N THR A 219 4.98 -20.99 3.80
CA THR A 219 4.32 -21.17 5.09
C THR A 219 3.41 -19.98 5.44
N ALA A 220 2.37 -20.23 6.26
CA ALA A 220 1.53 -19.19 6.82
C ALA A 220 2.34 -18.18 7.65
N ALA A 221 3.37 -18.66 8.35
CA ALA A 221 4.20 -17.82 9.21
C ALA A 221 4.87 -16.66 8.47
N ILE A 222 5.44 -16.90 7.27
CA ILE A 222 6.11 -15.86 6.50
C ILE A 222 5.12 -14.82 5.97
N VAL A 223 3.89 -15.25 5.64
CA VAL A 223 2.82 -14.35 5.19
C VAL A 223 2.39 -13.42 6.34
N VAL A 224 2.14 -13.99 7.52
CA VAL A 224 1.76 -13.22 8.72
C VAL A 224 2.88 -12.28 9.15
N LEU A 225 4.14 -12.73 9.17
CA LEU A 225 5.29 -11.89 9.48
C LEU A 225 5.43 -10.70 8.51
N ASN A 226 5.28 -10.94 7.21
CA ASN A 226 5.31 -9.87 6.21
C ASN A 226 4.16 -8.87 6.42
N MET A 227 2.95 -9.35 6.73
CA MET A 227 1.81 -8.49 7.00
C MET A 227 2.03 -7.64 8.27
N ILE A 228 2.53 -8.23 9.36
CA ILE A 228 2.88 -7.51 10.59
C ILE A 228 3.91 -6.42 10.28
N TYR A 229 5.00 -6.77 9.58
CA TYR A 229 6.06 -5.84 9.25
C TYR A 229 5.58 -4.65 8.39
N LYS A 230 4.69 -4.91 7.43
CA LYS A 230 4.06 -3.85 6.63
C LYS A 230 3.09 -2.97 7.42
N GLN A 231 2.42 -3.53 8.41
CA GLN A 231 1.40 -2.81 9.19
C GLN A 231 2.01 -1.98 10.34
N MET A 232 3.24 -2.28 10.76
CA MET A 232 3.93 -1.54 11.82
C MET A 232 4.42 -0.15 11.40
N SER A 233 4.43 0.16 10.10
CA SER A 233 4.79 1.49 9.57
C SER A 233 3.57 2.44 9.57
#